data_51a40e375b125a9f797eed2e0269bfe1
#
_entry.id   51a40e375b125a9f797eed2e0269bfe1
#
_cell.length_a   1.000
_cell.length_b   1.000
_cell.length_c   1.000
_cell.angle_alpha   90.00
_cell.angle_beta   90.00
_cell.angle_gamma   90.00
#
_symmetry.space_group_name_H-M   'P 1'
#
loop_
_entity.id
_entity.type
_entity.pdbx_description
1 polymer ?
#
loop_
_entity_poly.entity_id
_entity_poly.type
_entity_poly.pdbx_seq_one_letter_code
_entity_poly.pdbx_strand_id
1 'polypeptide(L)'
;MNAPIDLQEAVSTRQGYAVRRVIRNGELYARRNTAWENDIVISRGTYSQSHPKKLRNLNNSANIQAGSLVEGNGVGREIYVTSVDINTSEATLSEALYDAEGTQDFTFTRFKYMLDFSGFDQLQKFMLQNVNLKCNSIANGIMLARAGDTFHIADCVITKPRYRGLTSTGWGCQGMLIDRCHFITAESLLAAQDRVSIALNANANDIKLRDNRASQFRHFAILSGSNNIISGNHFYQGDERTNGIRLDGIALSQTNTTSTITGNYVDNCFIEWTNEYDAKPDYTTGFGFSALTISDNIFLCSNVAPSFSFLVLKPYGQRHGLSDLSVNGNNFRAINGSIDRIEAVDTSLSDLDRERFFQIQFHGNNFNNITTQSANPLRLTHHQNSAATLWTIDTAQRLPFQAQCLDADTLIAKSPILTPSGARRHALPYIELQYGSDKDQAAIVWPEAVKGKLGLQLRCDR
;
A
#
# COMPACT_ATOMS: atom_id res chain seq x y z
N MET A 1 -6.85 -8.41 -33.02
CA MET A 1 -7.23 -6.96 -33.09
C MET A 1 -6.05 -6.20 -33.64
N ASN A 2 -6.27 -5.35 -34.60
CA ASN A 2 -5.23 -4.52 -35.20
C ASN A 2 -5.15 -3.12 -34.55
N ALA A 3 -6.18 -2.74 -33.80
CA ALA A 3 -6.31 -1.48 -33.07
C ALA A 3 -7.15 -1.67 -31.79
N PRO A 4 -7.14 -0.70 -30.87
CA PRO A 4 -8.08 -0.66 -29.74
C PRO A 4 -9.52 -0.82 -30.19
N ILE A 5 -10.34 -1.45 -29.37
CA ILE A 5 -11.80 -1.38 -29.55
C ILE A 5 -12.28 -0.11 -28.89
N ASP A 6 -12.84 0.80 -29.68
CA ASP A 6 -13.65 1.88 -29.15
C ASP A 6 -15.04 1.34 -28.78
N LEU A 7 -15.25 1.20 -27.49
CA LEU A 7 -16.48 0.67 -26.95
C LEU A 7 -17.63 1.70 -26.97
N GLN A 8 -17.33 2.97 -27.17
CA GLN A 8 -18.34 4.02 -27.27
C GLN A 8 -19.22 3.80 -28.51
N GLU A 9 -18.66 3.32 -29.63
CA GLU A 9 -19.44 2.93 -30.82
C GLU A 9 -20.21 1.63 -30.62
N ALA A 10 -19.68 0.69 -29.83
CA ALA A 10 -20.29 -0.62 -29.61
C ALA A 10 -21.42 -0.62 -28.56
N VAL A 11 -21.50 0.42 -27.72
CA VAL A 11 -22.47 0.53 -26.63
C VAL A 11 -23.33 1.76 -26.85
N SER A 12 -24.47 1.62 -27.55
CA SER A 12 -25.43 2.72 -27.66
C SER A 12 -25.97 3.09 -26.28
N THR A 13 -25.67 4.27 -25.81
CA THR A 13 -26.18 4.82 -24.55
C THR A 13 -27.44 5.64 -24.81
N ARG A 14 -28.57 5.27 -24.22
CA ARG A 14 -29.67 6.22 -24.01
C ARG A 14 -29.39 6.95 -22.69
N GLN A 15 -29.20 8.25 -22.78
CA GLN A 15 -29.13 9.18 -21.64
C GLN A 15 -28.00 8.93 -20.61
N GLY A 16 -26.78 8.60 -21.04
CA GLY A 16 -25.62 8.57 -20.15
C GLY A 16 -25.53 7.41 -19.15
N TYR A 17 -26.45 6.47 -19.18
CA TYR A 17 -26.42 5.27 -18.32
C TYR A 17 -26.21 4.02 -19.17
N ALA A 18 -25.10 3.31 -18.90
CA ALA A 18 -24.92 1.99 -19.49
C ALA A 18 -25.87 0.98 -18.82
N VAL A 19 -26.73 0.39 -19.59
CA VAL A 19 -27.50 -0.78 -19.15
C VAL A 19 -26.54 -1.94 -18.94
N ARG A 20 -26.78 -2.79 -17.93
CA ARG A 20 -25.99 -3.98 -17.61
C ARG A 20 -25.53 -4.70 -18.88
N ARG A 21 -24.21 -4.71 -19.12
CA ARG A 21 -23.62 -5.39 -20.27
C ARG A 21 -22.62 -6.43 -19.81
N VAL A 22 -22.58 -7.52 -20.56
CA VAL A 22 -21.71 -8.66 -20.26
C VAL A 22 -20.95 -9.00 -21.51
N ILE A 23 -19.60 -9.01 -21.42
CA ILE A 23 -18.72 -9.64 -22.39
C ILE A 23 -18.28 -10.99 -21.80
N ARG A 24 -18.51 -12.07 -22.52
CA ARG A 24 -18.24 -13.43 -22.06
C ARG A 24 -17.54 -14.27 -23.11
N ASN A 25 -16.70 -15.19 -22.61
CA ASN A 25 -16.13 -16.32 -23.33
C ASN A 25 -15.41 -15.92 -24.63
N GLY A 26 -14.14 -15.70 -24.54
CA GLY A 26 -13.36 -15.42 -25.73
C GLY A 26 -11.93 -15.03 -25.48
N GLU A 27 -11.21 -14.88 -26.55
CA GLU A 27 -9.85 -14.40 -26.55
C GLU A 27 -9.69 -13.21 -27.47
N LEU A 28 -9.04 -12.17 -26.99
CA LEU A 28 -8.65 -10.99 -27.74
C LEU A 28 -7.13 -10.95 -27.85
N TYR A 29 -6.64 -10.76 -29.07
CA TYR A 29 -5.20 -10.71 -29.34
C TYR A 29 -4.81 -9.35 -29.89
N ALA A 30 -3.85 -8.68 -29.27
CA ALA A 30 -3.18 -7.55 -29.88
C ALA A 30 -2.19 -8.05 -30.95
N ARG A 31 -2.29 -7.52 -32.18
CA ARG A 31 -1.34 -7.76 -33.26
C ARG A 31 -0.54 -6.50 -33.52
N ARG A 32 0.75 -6.64 -33.73
CA ARG A 32 1.65 -5.51 -33.95
C ARG A 32 1.18 -4.61 -35.08
N ASN A 33 0.93 -3.34 -34.74
CA ASN A 33 0.53 -2.30 -35.65
C ASN A 33 0.88 -0.93 -34.99
N THR A 34 1.07 0.12 -35.77
CA THR A 34 1.33 1.48 -35.32
C THR A 34 0.17 2.06 -34.48
N ALA A 35 -1.07 1.57 -34.65
CA ALA A 35 -2.21 1.95 -33.83
C ALA A 35 -2.05 1.66 -32.32
N TRP A 36 -1.07 0.83 -31.93
CA TRP A 36 -0.74 0.52 -30.55
C TRP A 36 0.39 1.39 -29.96
N GLU A 37 0.95 2.30 -30.74
CA GLU A 37 1.95 3.22 -30.24
C GLU A 37 1.30 4.24 -29.32
N ASN A 38 2.02 4.59 -28.24
CA ASN A 38 1.52 5.58 -27.30
C ASN A 38 1.57 6.97 -27.92
N ASP A 39 0.56 7.78 -27.65
CA ASP A 39 0.67 9.21 -27.94
C ASP A 39 1.40 9.90 -26.79
N ILE A 40 2.47 10.59 -27.09
CA ILE A 40 3.29 11.29 -26.10
C ILE A 40 3.26 12.78 -26.39
N VAL A 41 2.88 13.56 -25.38
CA VAL A 41 2.83 15.02 -25.45
C VAL A 41 3.67 15.58 -24.32
N ILE A 42 4.60 16.48 -24.64
CA ILE A 42 5.31 17.26 -23.64
C ILE A 42 4.67 18.65 -23.60
N SER A 43 4.35 19.11 -22.41
CA SER A 43 3.77 20.43 -22.19
C SER A 43 4.35 21.05 -20.93
N ARG A 44 4.84 22.28 -21.07
CA ARG A 44 5.17 23.10 -19.92
C ARG A 44 3.88 23.53 -19.23
N GLY A 45 3.82 23.39 -17.90
CA GLY A 45 2.64 23.73 -17.12
C GLY A 45 3.00 24.14 -15.70
N THR A 46 2.03 24.66 -14.97
CA THR A 46 2.18 25.11 -13.57
C THR A 46 1.29 24.29 -12.66
N TYR A 47 1.87 23.77 -11.58
CA TYR A 47 1.15 23.13 -10.49
C TYR A 47 1.21 23.98 -9.23
N SER A 48 0.15 23.94 -8.43
CA SER A 48 0.11 24.54 -7.10
C SER A 48 -0.81 23.76 -6.18
N GLN A 49 -0.41 23.57 -4.95
CA GLN A 49 -1.21 22.91 -3.91
C GLN A 49 -2.54 23.62 -3.60
N SER A 50 -2.68 24.90 -3.95
CA SER A 50 -3.97 25.61 -3.85
C SER A 50 -5.04 25.03 -4.78
N HIS A 51 -4.62 24.29 -5.83
CA HIS A 51 -5.48 23.60 -6.79
C HIS A 51 -4.91 22.21 -7.07
N PRO A 52 -4.94 21.30 -6.11
CA PRO A 52 -4.10 20.10 -6.06
C PRO A 52 -4.38 19.08 -7.18
N LYS A 53 -5.54 19.16 -7.83
CA LYS A 53 -5.89 18.29 -8.97
C LYS A 53 -5.91 19.05 -10.30
N LYS A 54 -5.12 20.12 -10.45
CA LYS A 54 -5.07 20.90 -11.70
C LYS A 54 -3.64 21.22 -12.13
N LEU A 55 -3.38 21.03 -13.42
CA LEU A 55 -2.26 21.61 -14.12
C LEU A 55 -2.76 22.80 -14.97
N ARG A 56 -2.11 23.93 -14.89
CA ARG A 56 -2.51 25.19 -15.52
C ARG A 56 -1.43 25.70 -16.46
N ASN A 57 -1.81 26.65 -17.31
CA ASN A 57 -0.89 27.31 -18.25
C ASN A 57 -0.17 26.28 -19.14
N LEU A 58 -0.88 25.22 -19.55
CA LEU A 58 -0.33 24.21 -20.43
C LEU A 58 -0.14 24.78 -21.84
N ASN A 59 1.11 24.84 -22.31
CA ASN A 59 1.41 25.39 -23.62
C ASN A 59 1.04 24.48 -24.80
N ASN A 60 0.64 23.23 -24.54
CA ASN A 60 0.26 22.24 -25.55
C ASN A 60 -1.03 21.47 -25.17
N SER A 61 -1.98 22.16 -24.52
CA SER A 61 -3.21 21.55 -23.99
C SER A 61 -4.07 20.87 -25.07
N ALA A 62 -4.08 21.40 -26.30
CA ALA A 62 -4.90 20.90 -27.40
C ALA A 62 -4.56 19.43 -27.82
N ASN A 63 -3.33 18.98 -27.55
CA ASN A 63 -2.87 17.64 -27.89
C ASN A 63 -2.95 16.65 -26.72
N ILE A 64 -3.28 17.11 -25.50
CA ILE A 64 -3.40 16.25 -24.32
C ILE A 64 -4.77 15.60 -24.31
N GLN A 65 -4.79 14.27 -24.11
CA GLN A 65 -6.02 13.48 -24.07
C GLN A 65 -6.36 13.05 -22.65
N ALA A 66 -7.65 12.94 -22.34
CA ALA A 66 -8.12 12.29 -21.12
C ALA A 66 -7.63 10.82 -21.09
N GLY A 67 -7.24 10.33 -19.92
CA GLY A 67 -6.60 9.02 -19.75
C GLY A 67 -5.10 9.00 -20.02
N SER A 68 -4.45 10.13 -20.25
CA SER A 68 -2.99 10.21 -20.32
C SER A 68 -2.38 10.15 -18.93
N LEU A 69 -1.37 9.27 -18.77
CA LEU A 69 -0.49 9.27 -17.59
C LEU A 69 0.31 10.56 -17.56
N VAL A 70 0.44 11.15 -16.40
CA VAL A 70 1.23 12.36 -16.17
C VAL A 70 2.53 11.99 -15.48
N GLU A 71 3.66 12.44 -16.03
CA GLU A 71 4.98 12.22 -15.49
C GLU A 71 5.73 13.55 -15.41
N GLY A 72 6.56 13.71 -14.39
CA GLY A 72 7.34 14.91 -14.11
C GLY A 72 7.97 14.86 -12.73
N ASN A 73 8.72 15.89 -12.37
CA ASN A 73 9.33 15.93 -11.05
C ASN A 73 8.25 16.11 -9.96
N GLY A 74 8.28 15.23 -8.96
CA GLY A 74 7.33 15.27 -7.84
C GLY A 74 5.88 14.89 -8.20
N VAL A 75 5.61 14.29 -9.37
CA VAL A 75 4.24 13.93 -9.79
C VAL A 75 3.67 12.76 -8.96
N GLY A 76 4.48 11.77 -8.60
CA GLY A 76 3.97 10.56 -7.96
C GLY A 76 3.58 9.47 -8.96
N ARG A 77 2.95 8.40 -8.47
CA ARG A 77 2.60 7.22 -9.29
C ARG A 77 1.18 7.32 -9.80
N GLU A 78 0.96 6.85 -11.03
CA GLU A 78 -0.38 6.60 -11.59
C GLU A 78 -1.34 7.80 -11.51
N ILE A 79 -0.84 8.98 -11.81
CA ILE A 79 -1.64 10.19 -11.97
C ILE A 79 -2.09 10.32 -13.42
N TYR A 80 -3.38 10.44 -13.65
CA TYR A 80 -3.96 10.51 -14.98
C TYR A 80 -4.74 11.80 -15.21
N VAL A 81 -4.73 12.25 -16.45
CA VAL A 81 -5.61 13.35 -16.90
C VAL A 81 -7.06 12.81 -16.97
N THR A 82 -7.98 13.46 -16.29
CA THR A 82 -9.42 13.14 -16.33
C THR A 82 -10.18 13.97 -17.33
N SER A 83 -9.76 15.24 -17.53
CA SER A 83 -10.33 16.14 -18.53
C SER A 83 -9.33 17.25 -18.89
N VAL A 84 -9.49 17.84 -20.06
CA VAL A 84 -8.72 18.99 -20.53
C VAL A 84 -9.66 20.08 -20.96
N ASP A 85 -9.45 21.30 -20.49
CA ASP A 85 -10.08 22.52 -20.99
C ASP A 85 -9.06 23.28 -21.84
N ILE A 86 -9.26 23.22 -23.15
CA ILE A 86 -8.37 23.86 -24.13
C ILE A 86 -8.45 25.39 -24.03
N ASN A 87 -9.64 25.95 -23.70
CA ASN A 87 -9.85 27.37 -23.65
C ASN A 87 -9.09 28.04 -22.49
N THR A 88 -9.02 27.35 -21.35
CA THR A 88 -8.29 27.79 -20.17
C THR A 88 -6.86 27.27 -20.09
N SER A 89 -6.49 26.37 -21.01
CA SER A 89 -5.21 25.65 -20.99
C SER A 89 -4.96 24.91 -19.66
N GLU A 90 -6.01 24.25 -19.14
CA GLU A 90 -5.98 23.49 -17.89
C GLU A 90 -6.24 21.98 -18.14
N ALA A 91 -5.55 21.15 -17.39
CA ALA A 91 -5.87 19.73 -17.25
C ALA A 91 -6.30 19.42 -15.82
N THR A 92 -7.37 18.64 -15.67
CA THR A 92 -7.80 18.10 -14.38
C THR A 92 -7.18 16.72 -14.22
N LEU A 93 -6.66 16.44 -13.04
CA LEU A 93 -5.95 15.22 -12.69
C LEU A 93 -6.83 14.28 -11.87
N SER A 94 -6.51 13.00 -11.89
CA SER A 94 -7.16 11.99 -11.06
C SER A 94 -6.90 12.23 -9.57
N GLU A 95 -5.66 12.54 -9.22
CA GLU A 95 -5.23 12.77 -7.85
C GLU A 95 -4.31 14.01 -7.74
N ALA A 96 -4.04 14.44 -6.51
CA ALA A 96 -3.06 15.48 -6.23
C ALA A 96 -1.64 14.98 -6.56
N LEU A 97 -0.76 15.90 -6.94
CA LEU A 97 0.64 15.57 -7.17
C LEU A 97 1.40 15.45 -5.84
N TYR A 98 2.32 14.50 -5.78
CA TYR A 98 2.98 14.08 -4.55
C TYR A 98 3.86 15.19 -3.93
N ASP A 99 4.83 15.71 -4.68
CA ASP A 99 5.82 16.69 -4.24
C ASP A 99 6.15 17.68 -5.37
N ALA A 100 5.22 17.92 -6.28
CA ALA A 100 5.40 18.87 -7.36
C ALA A 100 5.00 20.29 -6.93
N GLU A 101 5.71 21.27 -7.37
CA GLU A 101 5.38 22.68 -7.17
C GLU A 101 5.94 23.53 -8.30
N GLY A 102 5.25 24.63 -8.63
CA GLY A 102 5.70 25.60 -9.60
C GLY A 102 5.55 25.16 -11.05
N THR A 103 6.43 25.67 -11.91
CA THR A 103 6.35 25.51 -13.37
C THR A 103 7.46 24.59 -13.88
N GLN A 104 7.07 23.51 -14.55
CA GLN A 104 7.99 22.54 -15.14
C GLN A 104 7.42 21.95 -16.43
N ASP A 105 8.21 21.12 -17.12
CA ASP A 105 7.75 20.31 -18.24
C ASP A 105 7.14 19.00 -17.70
N PHE A 106 5.92 18.70 -18.14
CA PHE A 106 5.23 17.45 -17.86
C PHE A 106 5.15 16.62 -19.14
N THR A 107 5.32 15.32 -19.00
CA THR A 107 5.09 14.33 -20.06
C THR A 107 3.73 13.70 -19.88
N PHE A 108 2.92 13.69 -20.93
CA PHE A 108 1.60 13.10 -20.96
C PHE A 108 1.65 11.92 -21.92
N THR A 109 1.51 10.70 -21.38
CA THR A 109 1.56 9.46 -22.16
C THR A 109 0.17 8.83 -22.22
N ARG A 110 -0.46 8.85 -23.40
CA ARG A 110 -1.72 8.16 -23.63
C ARG A 110 -1.46 6.74 -24.10
N PHE A 111 -1.59 5.80 -23.18
CA PHE A 111 -1.47 4.38 -23.46
C PHE A 111 -2.64 3.87 -24.31
N LYS A 112 -2.42 2.84 -25.12
CA LYS A 112 -3.44 2.16 -25.90
C LYS A 112 -3.87 0.87 -25.22
N TYR A 113 -5.18 0.74 -25.00
CA TYR A 113 -5.78 -0.40 -24.29
C TYR A 113 -6.59 -1.28 -25.23
N MET A 114 -6.64 -2.58 -24.96
CA MET A 114 -7.47 -3.51 -25.74
C MET A 114 -8.96 -3.22 -25.54
N LEU A 115 -9.35 -2.90 -24.32
CA LEU A 115 -10.70 -2.43 -23.99
C LEU A 115 -10.56 -1.04 -23.36
N ASP A 116 -11.06 -0.03 -24.05
CA ASP A 116 -10.97 1.36 -23.62
C ASP A 116 -12.36 1.94 -23.36
N PHE A 117 -12.65 2.19 -22.09
CA PHE A 117 -13.91 2.78 -21.62
C PHE A 117 -13.77 4.27 -21.27
N SER A 118 -12.60 4.89 -21.51
CA SER A 118 -12.35 6.29 -21.11
C SER A 118 -13.24 7.30 -21.83
N GLY A 119 -13.87 6.91 -22.96
CA GLY A 119 -14.85 7.71 -23.66
C GLY A 119 -16.21 7.82 -22.96
N PHE A 120 -16.45 7.02 -21.91
CA PHE A 120 -17.69 7.10 -21.12
C PHE A 120 -17.48 8.02 -19.92
N ASP A 121 -18.41 8.92 -19.71
CA ASP A 121 -18.44 9.73 -18.49
C ASP A 121 -18.75 8.87 -17.27
N GLN A 122 -19.64 7.90 -17.44
CA GLN A 122 -20.03 6.97 -16.39
C GLN A 122 -20.39 5.60 -16.95
N LEU A 123 -19.87 4.53 -16.31
CA LEU A 123 -20.18 3.15 -16.66
C LEU A 123 -20.61 2.39 -15.41
N GLN A 124 -21.81 1.80 -15.42
CA GLN A 124 -22.36 1.07 -14.29
C GLN A 124 -22.69 -0.38 -14.65
N LYS A 125 -22.54 -1.27 -13.66
CA LYS A 125 -22.96 -2.68 -13.74
C LYS A 125 -22.41 -3.43 -14.96
N PHE A 126 -21.18 -3.12 -15.35
CA PHE A 126 -20.49 -3.82 -16.43
C PHE A 126 -19.88 -5.12 -15.93
N MET A 127 -19.93 -6.18 -16.72
CA MET A 127 -19.31 -7.47 -16.40
C MET A 127 -18.44 -7.96 -17.56
N LEU A 128 -17.19 -8.31 -17.25
CA LEU A 128 -16.29 -9.05 -18.11
C LEU A 128 -16.06 -10.43 -17.48
N GLN A 129 -16.42 -11.51 -18.18
CA GLN A 129 -16.34 -12.86 -17.62
C GLN A 129 -15.73 -13.86 -18.61
N ASN A 130 -14.76 -14.64 -18.13
CA ASN A 130 -14.08 -15.68 -18.89
C ASN A 130 -13.53 -15.15 -20.24
N VAL A 131 -12.77 -14.04 -20.16
CA VAL A 131 -12.15 -13.42 -21.33
C VAL A 131 -10.64 -13.38 -21.16
N ASN A 132 -9.92 -13.86 -22.16
CA ASN A 132 -8.47 -13.78 -22.21
C ASN A 132 -8.03 -12.58 -23.05
N LEU A 133 -7.35 -11.62 -22.41
CA LEU A 133 -6.72 -10.49 -23.07
C LEU A 133 -5.24 -10.79 -23.30
N LYS A 134 -4.86 -11.17 -24.50
CA LYS A 134 -3.47 -11.42 -24.91
C LYS A 134 -2.87 -10.13 -25.46
N CYS A 135 -2.31 -9.30 -24.58
CA CYS A 135 -1.78 -7.98 -24.91
C CYS A 135 -0.45 -8.03 -25.68
N ASN A 136 0.27 -9.18 -25.62
CA ASN A 136 1.49 -9.48 -26.38
C ASN A 136 2.63 -8.44 -26.24
N SER A 137 2.70 -7.73 -25.11
CA SER A 137 3.66 -6.64 -24.85
C SER A 137 3.51 -5.46 -25.86
N ILE A 138 2.37 -5.35 -26.49
CA ILE A 138 2.04 -4.34 -27.51
C ILE A 138 1.00 -3.37 -26.99
N ALA A 139 -0.12 -3.93 -26.47
CA ALA A 139 -1.24 -3.20 -25.91
C ALA A 139 -1.26 -3.29 -24.39
N ASN A 140 -2.03 -2.43 -23.73
CA ASN A 140 -2.45 -2.60 -22.35
C ASN A 140 -3.81 -3.32 -22.29
N GLY A 141 -4.22 -3.74 -21.08
CA GLY A 141 -5.44 -4.52 -20.93
C GLY A 141 -6.71 -3.65 -21.01
N ILE A 142 -7.12 -3.07 -19.90
CA ILE A 142 -8.40 -2.38 -19.74
C ILE A 142 -8.18 -0.96 -19.18
N MET A 143 -8.75 0.04 -19.84
CA MET A 143 -8.94 1.39 -19.29
C MET A 143 -10.39 1.54 -18.87
N LEU A 144 -10.64 1.88 -17.61
CA LEU A 144 -11.99 2.10 -17.09
C LEU A 144 -12.55 3.47 -17.50
N ALA A 145 -13.86 3.62 -17.38
CA ALA A 145 -14.53 4.91 -17.53
C ALA A 145 -14.07 5.91 -16.45
N ARG A 146 -14.30 7.20 -16.69
CA ARG A 146 -13.94 8.28 -15.78
C ARG A 146 -14.66 8.20 -14.43
N ALA A 147 -15.90 7.74 -14.43
CA ALA A 147 -16.67 7.39 -13.24
C ALA A 147 -17.40 6.07 -13.45
N GLY A 148 -17.74 5.37 -12.37
CA GLY A 148 -18.45 4.13 -12.48
C GLY A 148 -18.76 3.47 -11.16
N ASP A 149 -19.59 2.44 -11.21
CA ASP A 149 -20.03 1.68 -10.08
C ASP A 149 -20.26 0.22 -10.47
N THR A 150 -19.89 -0.71 -9.56
CA THR A 150 -20.12 -2.15 -9.72
C THR A 150 -19.58 -2.75 -11.02
N PHE A 151 -18.34 -2.44 -11.35
CA PHE A 151 -17.63 -3.10 -12.44
C PHE A 151 -17.14 -4.48 -11.96
N HIS A 152 -17.50 -5.54 -12.67
CA HIS A 152 -17.14 -6.90 -12.29
C HIS A 152 -16.28 -7.57 -13.38
N ILE A 153 -15.08 -8.01 -13.00
CA ILE A 153 -14.17 -8.78 -13.83
C ILE A 153 -13.97 -10.14 -13.16
N ALA A 154 -14.38 -11.21 -13.82
CA ALA A 154 -14.34 -12.55 -13.26
C ALA A 154 -13.76 -13.57 -14.25
N ASP A 155 -12.98 -14.53 -13.71
CA ASP A 155 -12.43 -15.66 -14.48
C ASP A 155 -11.65 -15.21 -15.73
N CYS A 156 -11.00 -14.04 -15.69
CA CYS A 156 -10.29 -13.46 -16.82
C CYS A 156 -8.78 -13.65 -16.72
N VAL A 157 -8.12 -13.69 -17.86
CA VAL A 157 -6.65 -13.75 -17.93
C VAL A 157 -6.13 -12.56 -18.73
N ILE A 158 -5.31 -11.72 -18.11
CA ILE A 158 -4.65 -10.58 -18.76
C ILE A 158 -3.16 -10.90 -18.85
N THR A 159 -2.70 -11.19 -20.09
CA THR A 159 -1.32 -11.64 -20.31
C THR A 159 -0.50 -10.62 -21.04
N LYS A 160 0.71 -10.41 -20.52
CA LYS A 160 1.74 -9.57 -21.12
C LYS A 160 1.23 -8.19 -21.53
N PRO A 161 0.56 -7.45 -20.63
CA PRO A 161 0.29 -6.05 -20.91
C PRO A 161 1.62 -5.31 -21.09
N ARG A 162 1.63 -4.31 -21.96
CA ARG A 162 2.84 -3.53 -22.21
C ARG A 162 3.30 -2.78 -20.97
N TYR A 163 2.33 -2.14 -20.28
CA TYR A 163 2.58 -1.39 -19.05
C TYR A 163 1.50 -1.62 -17.99
N ARG A 164 0.22 -1.74 -18.38
CA ARG A 164 -0.93 -1.74 -17.46
C ARG A 164 -1.90 -2.87 -17.78
N GLY A 165 -2.24 -3.64 -16.77
CA GLY A 165 -3.29 -4.65 -16.88
C GLY A 165 -4.67 -4.01 -16.85
N LEU A 166 -4.98 -3.27 -15.79
CA LEU A 166 -6.21 -2.52 -15.62
C LEU A 166 -5.90 -1.16 -15.00
N THR A 167 -6.50 -0.11 -15.56
CA THR A 167 -6.28 1.28 -15.10
C THR A 167 -7.60 1.99 -14.92
N SER A 168 -7.79 2.65 -13.78
CA SER A 168 -8.87 3.62 -13.58
C SER A 168 -8.34 5.04 -13.69
N THR A 169 -9.13 5.93 -14.26
CA THR A 169 -8.91 7.36 -14.25
C THR A 169 -9.98 8.02 -13.37
N GLY A 170 -9.62 8.48 -12.20
CA GLY A 170 -10.60 9.02 -11.26
C GLY A 170 -11.49 7.93 -10.63
N TRP A 171 -12.76 8.21 -10.40
CA TRP A 171 -13.71 7.37 -9.67
C TRP A 171 -14.38 6.26 -10.52
N GLY A 172 -13.69 5.72 -11.50
CA GLY A 172 -14.23 4.80 -12.49
C GLY A 172 -14.60 3.40 -11.99
N CYS A 173 -14.35 3.06 -10.73
CA CYS A 173 -14.42 1.68 -10.26
C CYS A 173 -14.95 1.49 -8.84
N GLN A 174 -15.80 2.40 -8.34
CA GLN A 174 -16.40 2.21 -7.03
C GLN A 174 -17.18 0.89 -6.94
N GLY A 175 -16.97 0.15 -5.85
CA GLY A 175 -17.60 -1.16 -5.69
C GLY A 175 -17.13 -2.23 -6.67
N MET A 176 -15.98 -2.04 -7.33
CA MET A 176 -15.45 -2.99 -8.30
C MET A 176 -15.13 -4.34 -7.65
N LEU A 177 -15.45 -5.41 -8.35
CA LEU A 177 -15.04 -6.76 -7.98
C LEU A 177 -14.13 -7.35 -9.06
N ILE A 178 -12.92 -7.75 -8.67
CA ILE A 178 -12.01 -8.56 -9.49
C ILE A 178 -11.84 -9.92 -8.81
N ASP A 179 -12.25 -10.97 -9.50
CA ASP A 179 -12.48 -12.27 -8.92
C ASP A 179 -11.92 -13.39 -9.80
N ARG A 180 -11.08 -14.26 -9.25
CA ARG A 180 -10.46 -15.41 -9.93
C ARG A 180 -9.76 -15.06 -11.25
N CYS A 181 -9.09 -13.91 -11.30
CA CYS A 181 -8.37 -13.46 -12.48
C CYS A 181 -6.87 -13.75 -12.38
N HIS A 182 -6.24 -13.93 -13.54
CA HIS A 182 -4.79 -14.04 -13.64
C HIS A 182 -4.20 -12.86 -14.39
N PHE A 183 -3.23 -12.21 -13.75
CA PHE A 183 -2.41 -11.16 -14.34
C PHE A 183 -0.99 -11.69 -14.53
N ILE A 184 -0.51 -11.74 -15.77
CA ILE A 184 0.79 -12.33 -16.12
C ILE A 184 1.59 -11.32 -16.95
N THR A 185 2.71 -10.84 -16.42
CA THR A 185 3.60 -9.90 -17.12
C THR A 185 4.55 -10.58 -18.09
N ALA A 186 5.14 -9.79 -19.00
CA ALA A 186 6.29 -10.18 -19.80
C ALA A 186 7.64 -9.85 -19.13
N GLU A 187 7.62 -9.21 -17.96
CA GLU A 187 8.80 -8.67 -17.28
C GLU A 187 9.49 -9.68 -16.34
N SER A 188 9.09 -10.94 -16.39
CA SER A 188 9.67 -12.00 -15.55
C SER A 188 11.18 -12.17 -15.67
N LEU A 189 11.75 -11.78 -16.82
CA LEU A 189 13.19 -11.84 -17.07
C LEU A 189 13.93 -10.55 -16.68
N LEU A 190 13.24 -9.49 -16.34
CA LEU A 190 13.85 -8.23 -15.93
C LEU A 190 14.21 -8.27 -14.44
N ALA A 191 15.28 -7.56 -14.08
CA ALA A 191 15.55 -7.26 -12.68
C ALA A 191 14.38 -6.46 -12.07
N ALA A 192 14.18 -6.55 -10.76
CA ALA A 192 13.03 -5.92 -10.11
C ALA A 192 12.96 -4.40 -10.38
N GLN A 193 14.10 -3.70 -10.28
CA GLN A 193 14.18 -2.25 -10.50
C GLN A 193 13.82 -1.81 -11.93
N ASP A 194 13.97 -2.71 -12.91
CA ASP A 194 13.73 -2.41 -14.33
C ASP A 194 12.28 -2.71 -14.76
N ARG A 195 11.46 -3.26 -13.86
CA ARG A 195 10.06 -3.53 -14.13
C ARG A 195 9.25 -2.25 -14.04
N VAL A 196 8.31 -2.07 -14.96
CA VAL A 196 7.44 -0.89 -15.05
C VAL A 196 5.96 -1.23 -15.10
N SER A 197 5.61 -2.51 -15.25
CA SER A 197 4.22 -2.93 -15.42
C SER A 197 3.46 -2.95 -14.10
N ILE A 198 2.18 -2.57 -14.16
CA ILE A 198 1.24 -2.56 -13.04
C ILE A 198 0.05 -3.43 -13.42
N ALA A 199 -0.30 -4.39 -12.56
CA ALA A 199 -1.44 -5.25 -12.87
C ALA A 199 -2.75 -4.50 -12.71
N LEU A 200 -2.90 -3.71 -11.64
CA LEU A 200 -4.10 -2.95 -11.32
C LEU A 200 -3.75 -1.58 -10.74
N ASN A 201 -4.35 -0.52 -11.29
CA ASN A 201 -4.48 0.77 -10.64
C ASN A 201 -5.96 1.10 -10.45
N ALA A 202 -6.38 1.36 -9.22
CA ALA A 202 -7.78 1.60 -8.89
C ALA A 202 -7.93 2.78 -7.91
N ASN A 203 -8.70 3.79 -8.32
CA ASN A 203 -8.85 5.07 -7.64
C ASN A 203 -10.28 5.28 -7.09
N ALA A 204 -10.86 4.26 -6.44
CA ALA A 204 -12.19 4.39 -5.86
C ALA A 204 -12.35 3.48 -4.65
N ASN A 205 -13.44 3.69 -3.90
CA ASN A 205 -13.75 2.93 -2.69
C ASN A 205 -14.38 1.57 -2.97
N ASP A 206 -14.42 0.73 -1.95
CA ASP A 206 -15.17 -0.53 -1.90
C ASP A 206 -14.69 -1.59 -2.89
N ILE A 207 -13.41 -1.56 -3.26
CA ILE A 207 -12.82 -2.51 -4.20
C ILE A 207 -12.62 -3.86 -3.52
N LYS A 208 -13.01 -4.93 -4.23
CA LYS A 208 -12.80 -6.31 -3.80
C LYS A 208 -11.88 -7.02 -4.77
N LEU A 209 -10.70 -7.40 -4.28
CA LEU A 209 -9.75 -8.25 -4.99
C LEU A 209 -9.77 -9.62 -4.34
N ARG A 210 -10.31 -10.63 -5.03
CA ARG A 210 -10.54 -11.93 -4.45
C ARG A 210 -10.04 -13.07 -5.33
N ASP A 211 -9.27 -13.99 -4.75
CA ASP A 211 -8.81 -15.22 -5.40
C ASP A 211 -8.05 -14.99 -6.72
N ASN A 212 -7.36 -13.85 -6.84
CA ASN A 212 -6.59 -13.53 -8.03
C ASN A 212 -5.13 -14.00 -7.89
N ARG A 213 -4.47 -14.11 -9.05
CA ARG A 213 -3.03 -14.31 -9.12
C ARG A 213 -2.38 -13.21 -9.96
N ALA A 214 -1.32 -12.61 -9.44
CA ALA A 214 -0.47 -11.72 -10.21
C ALA A 214 0.99 -12.17 -10.11
N SER A 215 1.67 -12.20 -11.25
CA SER A 215 3.04 -12.71 -11.33
C SER A 215 3.97 -11.66 -11.91
N GLN A 216 4.96 -11.24 -11.12
CA GLN A 216 6.16 -10.52 -11.51
C GLN A 216 5.93 -9.11 -12.11
N PHE A 217 4.84 -8.47 -11.74
CA PHE A 217 4.63 -7.04 -12.01
C PHE A 217 5.51 -6.18 -11.09
N ARG A 218 5.75 -4.92 -11.48
CA ARG A 218 6.30 -3.94 -10.55
C ARG A 218 5.37 -3.75 -9.36
N HIS A 219 4.07 -3.51 -9.60
CA HIS A 219 3.05 -3.48 -8.57
C HIS A 219 1.89 -4.38 -8.95
N PHE A 220 1.37 -5.12 -7.98
CA PHE A 220 0.13 -5.86 -8.19
C PHE A 220 -1.07 -4.93 -8.19
N ALA A 221 -1.17 -4.08 -7.18
CA ALA A 221 -2.26 -3.13 -7.06
C ALA A 221 -1.77 -1.81 -6.47
N ILE A 222 -2.23 -0.70 -7.03
CA ILE A 222 -2.16 0.63 -6.45
C ILE A 222 -3.59 1.06 -6.18
N LEU A 223 -3.93 1.30 -4.91
CA LEU A 223 -5.28 1.58 -4.45
C LEU A 223 -5.32 2.91 -3.70
N SER A 224 -6.08 3.86 -4.20
CA SER A 224 -6.26 5.17 -3.55
C SER A 224 -7.58 5.33 -2.80
N GLY A 225 -8.48 4.36 -2.91
CA GLY A 225 -9.75 4.35 -2.20
C GLY A 225 -9.69 3.69 -0.83
N SER A 226 -10.78 3.76 -0.09
CA SER A 226 -10.99 3.10 1.20
C SER A 226 -12.00 1.96 1.12
N ASN A 227 -12.19 1.22 2.24
CA ASN A 227 -13.07 0.06 2.36
C ASN A 227 -12.72 -1.10 1.40
N ASN A 228 -11.42 -1.27 1.09
CA ASN A 228 -11.00 -2.31 0.19
C ASN A 228 -10.91 -3.66 0.90
N ILE A 229 -11.29 -4.72 0.21
CA ILE A 229 -11.14 -6.11 0.67
C ILE A 229 -10.22 -6.85 -0.29
N ILE A 230 -9.07 -7.26 0.21
CA ILE A 230 -8.05 -7.96 -0.56
C ILE A 230 -7.87 -9.33 0.09
N SER A 231 -8.43 -10.39 -0.53
CA SER A 231 -8.50 -11.70 0.10
C SER A 231 -8.22 -12.87 -0.85
N GLY A 232 -7.52 -13.89 -0.35
CA GLY A 232 -7.28 -15.12 -1.10
C GLY A 232 -6.37 -14.98 -2.32
N ASN A 233 -5.68 -13.86 -2.49
CA ASN A 233 -4.85 -13.63 -3.67
C ASN A 233 -3.45 -14.21 -3.52
N HIS A 234 -2.81 -14.50 -4.64
CA HIS A 234 -1.41 -14.86 -4.72
C HIS A 234 -0.62 -13.80 -5.49
N PHE A 235 0.22 -13.07 -4.77
CA PHE A 235 1.14 -12.07 -5.32
C PHE A 235 2.53 -12.67 -5.38
N TYR A 236 3.02 -12.89 -6.60
CA TYR A 236 4.27 -13.58 -6.83
C TYR A 236 5.33 -12.71 -7.50
N GLN A 237 6.48 -12.56 -6.83
CA GLN A 237 7.71 -12.00 -7.39
C GLN A 237 8.80 -13.10 -7.36
N GLY A 238 9.56 -13.25 -8.43
CA GLY A 238 10.71 -14.14 -8.43
C GLY A 238 11.85 -13.63 -7.54
N ASP A 239 12.62 -14.53 -6.96
CA ASP A 239 13.70 -14.23 -6.02
C ASP A 239 15.09 -14.21 -6.66
N GLU A 240 15.28 -14.93 -7.76
CA GLU A 240 16.58 -15.21 -8.37
C GLU A 240 17.26 -14.00 -9.02
N ARG A 241 16.60 -12.85 -9.05
CA ARG A 241 17.04 -11.72 -9.88
C ARG A 241 17.32 -10.43 -9.14
N THR A 242 17.38 -10.41 -7.83
CA THR A 242 17.13 -9.14 -7.21
C THR A 242 18.20 -8.64 -6.26
N ASN A 243 19.28 -9.32 -6.02
CA ASN A 243 20.31 -8.85 -5.09
C ASN A 243 19.71 -8.25 -3.79
N GLY A 244 18.59 -8.79 -3.31
CA GLY A 244 17.86 -8.29 -2.14
C GLY A 244 16.80 -7.22 -2.43
N ILE A 245 16.69 -6.69 -3.64
CA ILE A 245 15.68 -5.68 -4.01
C ILE A 245 14.34 -6.35 -4.28
N ARG A 246 13.27 -5.81 -3.66
CA ARG A 246 11.88 -6.25 -3.87
C ARG A 246 11.00 -5.05 -4.20
N LEU A 247 9.86 -5.34 -4.79
CA LEU A 247 8.85 -4.34 -5.15
C LEU A 247 7.62 -4.50 -4.27
N ASP A 248 6.89 -3.43 -4.05
CA ASP A 248 5.61 -3.51 -3.40
C ASP A 248 4.64 -4.36 -4.25
N GLY A 249 3.93 -5.26 -3.60
CA GLY A 249 2.83 -6.00 -4.22
C GLY A 249 1.56 -5.16 -4.24
N ILE A 250 1.32 -4.43 -3.13
CA ILE A 250 0.18 -3.54 -2.95
C ILE A 250 0.69 -2.21 -2.43
N ALA A 251 0.30 -1.11 -3.08
CA ALA A 251 0.44 0.25 -2.58
C ALA A 251 -0.94 0.79 -2.17
N LEU A 252 -1.08 1.18 -0.90
CA LEU A 252 -2.23 1.91 -0.39
C LEU A 252 -1.83 3.38 -0.32
N SER A 253 -2.50 4.24 -1.08
CA SER A 253 -2.07 5.62 -1.32
C SER A 253 -2.84 6.67 -0.52
N GLN A 254 -3.56 6.26 0.51
CA GLN A 254 -4.32 7.14 1.40
C GLN A 254 -4.08 6.80 2.87
N THR A 255 -4.15 7.80 3.73
CA THR A 255 -3.94 7.64 5.17
C THR A 255 -5.03 6.81 5.85
N ASN A 256 -6.30 7.10 5.59
CA ASN A 256 -7.43 6.34 6.16
C ASN A 256 -7.99 5.37 5.13
N THR A 257 -7.51 4.14 5.13
CA THR A 257 -7.90 3.16 4.11
C THR A 257 -9.13 2.35 4.48
N THR A 258 -9.46 2.19 5.74
CA THR A 258 -10.54 1.29 6.24
C THR A 258 -10.51 -0.07 5.53
N SER A 259 -9.31 -0.60 5.25
CA SER A 259 -9.13 -1.74 4.36
C SER A 259 -8.77 -3.02 5.11
N THR A 260 -9.09 -4.15 4.49
CA THR A 260 -8.75 -5.49 5.01
C THR A 260 -7.95 -6.27 3.98
N ILE A 261 -6.78 -6.79 4.41
CA ILE A 261 -5.89 -7.65 3.62
C ILE A 261 -5.79 -8.98 4.37
N THR A 262 -6.45 -10.04 3.87
CA THR A 262 -6.60 -11.28 4.61
C THR A 262 -6.48 -12.52 3.74
N GLY A 263 -5.84 -13.58 4.27
CA GLY A 263 -5.77 -14.88 3.61
C GLY A 263 -4.98 -14.87 2.30
N ASN A 264 -4.11 -13.88 2.05
CA ASN A 264 -3.31 -13.81 0.84
C ASN A 264 -1.97 -14.53 1.00
N TYR A 265 -1.40 -14.95 -0.13
CA TYR A 265 0.00 -15.35 -0.23
C TYR A 265 0.80 -14.24 -0.90
N VAL A 266 1.71 -13.64 -0.14
CA VAL A 266 2.56 -12.51 -0.56
C VAL A 266 3.99 -13.01 -0.65
N ASP A 267 4.48 -13.22 -1.88
CA ASP A 267 5.73 -13.87 -2.16
C ASP A 267 6.73 -12.89 -2.78
N ASN A 268 7.85 -12.64 -2.08
CA ASN A 268 8.94 -11.74 -2.47
C ASN A 268 8.52 -10.31 -2.80
N CYS A 269 7.48 -9.82 -2.17
CA CYS A 269 7.00 -8.45 -2.28
C CYS A 269 6.48 -7.93 -0.93
N PHE A 270 6.13 -6.66 -0.87
CA PHE A 270 5.68 -6.02 0.36
C PHE A 270 4.40 -5.20 0.12
N ILE A 271 3.77 -4.79 1.20
CA ILE A 271 2.67 -3.86 1.23
C ILE A 271 3.25 -2.49 1.61
N GLU A 272 3.09 -1.50 0.73
CA GLU A 272 3.43 -0.11 1.02
C GLU A 272 2.16 0.66 1.39
N TRP A 273 2.23 1.46 2.44
CA TRP A 273 1.17 2.36 2.83
C TRP A 273 1.72 3.79 2.88
N THR A 274 1.20 4.65 2.01
CA THR A 274 1.67 6.02 1.81
C THR A 274 0.49 6.97 1.67
N ASN A 275 0.72 8.25 1.87
CA ASN A 275 -0.25 9.31 1.58
C ASN A 275 0.15 10.17 0.38
N GLU A 276 0.71 9.54 -0.65
CA GLU A 276 1.22 10.25 -1.84
C GLU A 276 0.17 11.05 -2.62
N TYR A 277 -1.12 10.79 -2.41
CA TYR A 277 -2.22 11.53 -3.06
C TYR A 277 -2.88 12.55 -2.14
N ASP A 278 -2.28 12.83 -0.99
CA ASP A 278 -2.81 13.79 -0.05
C ASP A 278 -2.52 15.23 -0.53
N ALA A 279 -3.57 15.98 -0.81
CA ALA A 279 -3.48 17.38 -1.21
C ALA A 279 -2.95 18.30 -0.08
N LYS A 280 -3.02 17.82 1.16
CA LYS A 280 -2.55 18.52 2.36
C LYS A 280 -1.76 17.55 3.21
N PRO A 281 -0.50 17.29 2.85
CA PRO A 281 0.27 16.21 3.44
C PRO A 281 0.56 16.41 4.93
N ASP A 282 0.63 17.66 5.42
CA ASP A 282 0.83 17.91 6.83
C ASP A 282 -0.44 17.63 7.63
N TYR A 283 -0.35 16.70 8.57
CA TYR A 283 -1.49 16.31 9.37
C TYR A 283 -1.59 17.18 10.63
N THR A 284 -2.65 17.99 10.73
CA THR A 284 -2.83 18.96 11.81
C THR A 284 -3.81 18.51 12.88
N THR A 285 -4.73 17.60 12.57
CA THR A 285 -5.77 17.10 13.47
C THR A 285 -6.01 15.60 13.25
N GLY A 286 -6.41 14.87 14.32
CA GLY A 286 -6.73 13.45 14.23
C GLY A 286 -5.50 12.55 14.09
N PHE A 287 -5.67 11.42 13.41
CA PHE A 287 -4.63 10.43 13.16
C PHE A 287 -4.22 10.44 11.69
N GLY A 288 -2.97 10.12 11.40
CA GLY A 288 -2.49 10.03 10.03
C GLY A 288 -2.94 8.74 9.37
N PHE A 289 -2.17 7.68 9.55
CA PHE A 289 -2.46 6.37 9.00
C PHE A 289 -3.41 5.61 9.90
N SER A 290 -4.56 5.12 9.37
CA SER A 290 -5.59 4.50 10.19
C SER A 290 -6.41 3.42 9.49
N ALA A 291 -7.02 2.57 10.31
CA ALA A 291 -8.06 1.61 9.94
C ALA A 291 -7.62 0.56 8.90
N LEU A 292 -6.45 -0.06 9.11
CA LEU A 292 -5.93 -1.15 8.29
C LEU A 292 -5.88 -2.46 9.07
N THR A 293 -6.48 -3.51 8.52
CA THR A 293 -6.39 -4.87 9.05
C THR A 293 -5.58 -5.75 8.09
N ILE A 294 -4.54 -6.40 8.60
CA ILE A 294 -3.70 -7.38 7.88
C ILE A 294 -3.73 -8.67 8.69
N SER A 295 -4.49 -9.69 8.23
CA SER A 295 -4.69 -10.90 9.01
C SER A 295 -4.58 -12.18 8.20
N ASP A 296 -4.10 -13.24 8.84
CA ASP A 296 -4.11 -14.60 8.30
C ASP A 296 -3.41 -14.75 6.92
N ASN A 297 -2.48 -13.85 6.59
CA ASN A 297 -1.71 -13.93 5.36
C ASN A 297 -0.44 -14.78 5.55
N ILE A 298 0.06 -15.32 4.43
CA ILE A 298 1.38 -15.92 4.34
C ILE A 298 2.30 -14.94 3.62
N PHE A 299 3.31 -14.45 4.32
CA PHE A 299 4.38 -13.62 3.78
C PHE A 299 5.66 -14.44 3.66
N LEU A 300 6.18 -14.54 2.46
CA LEU A 300 7.42 -15.25 2.16
C LEU A 300 8.41 -14.33 1.46
N CYS A 301 9.66 -14.36 1.86
CA CYS A 301 10.75 -13.78 1.07
C CYS A 301 11.96 -14.72 1.04
N SER A 302 12.73 -14.64 -0.03
CA SER A 302 13.98 -15.40 -0.19
C SER A 302 15.06 -14.53 -0.83
N ASN A 303 16.31 -14.73 -0.38
CA ASN A 303 17.47 -14.01 -0.91
C ASN A 303 17.33 -12.48 -0.85
N VAL A 304 16.73 -11.96 0.22
CA VAL A 304 16.56 -10.51 0.46
C VAL A 304 17.66 -9.97 1.36
N ALA A 305 17.88 -8.66 1.31
CA ALA A 305 18.72 -7.97 2.28
C ALA A 305 18.08 -8.03 3.69
N PRO A 306 18.88 -8.03 4.78
CA PRO A 306 18.36 -7.99 6.15
C PRO A 306 17.40 -6.82 6.42
N SER A 307 17.61 -5.68 5.75
CA SER A 307 16.75 -4.49 5.86
C SER A 307 15.40 -4.59 5.15
N PHE A 308 15.12 -5.68 4.44
CA PHE A 308 13.80 -5.89 3.83
C PHE A 308 12.71 -5.99 4.90
N SER A 309 11.55 -5.39 4.64
CA SER A 309 10.35 -5.49 5.47
C SER A 309 9.12 -5.76 4.62
N PHE A 310 8.16 -6.52 5.16
CA PHE A 310 6.91 -6.85 4.45
C PHE A 310 5.86 -5.74 4.52
N LEU A 311 5.93 -4.88 5.52
CA LEU A 311 5.01 -3.77 5.74
C LEU A 311 5.82 -2.47 5.80
N VAL A 312 5.62 -1.59 4.83
CA VAL A 312 6.35 -0.33 4.73
C VAL A 312 5.37 0.83 4.84
N LEU A 313 5.54 1.66 5.85
CA LEU A 313 4.86 2.95 5.97
C LEU A 313 5.75 4.03 5.37
N LYS A 314 5.21 4.82 4.44
CA LYS A 314 5.94 5.91 3.79
C LYS A 314 5.18 7.22 3.96
N PRO A 315 5.39 7.93 5.08
CA PRO A 315 4.70 9.18 5.34
C PRO A 315 5.23 10.31 4.46
N TYR A 316 4.31 11.13 3.97
CA TYR A 316 4.58 12.41 3.33
C TYR A 316 3.93 13.52 4.14
N GLY A 317 4.68 14.61 4.39
CA GLY A 317 4.27 15.66 5.33
C GLY A 317 4.51 15.29 6.80
N GLN A 318 4.19 16.19 7.71
CA GLN A 318 4.54 16.08 9.12
C GLN A 318 3.38 15.65 10.01
N ARG A 319 3.70 15.13 11.20
CA ARG A 319 2.78 14.83 12.31
C ARG A 319 1.82 13.67 12.04
N HIS A 320 2.10 12.80 11.10
CA HIS A 320 1.30 11.59 10.91
C HIS A 320 1.54 10.63 12.07
N GLY A 321 0.45 10.22 12.71
CA GLY A 321 0.42 9.11 13.66
C GLY A 321 -0.08 7.82 13.01
N LEU A 322 -0.29 6.80 13.81
CA LEU A 322 -0.80 5.49 13.42
C LEU A 322 -1.93 5.08 14.34
N SER A 323 -3.08 4.69 13.80
CA SER A 323 -4.20 4.24 14.61
C SER A 323 -4.98 3.08 13.97
N ASP A 324 -5.68 2.33 14.81
CA ASP A 324 -6.58 1.26 14.36
C ASP A 324 -5.89 0.28 13.38
N LEU A 325 -4.61 -0.03 13.62
CA LEU A 325 -3.85 -1.00 12.84
C LEU A 325 -3.87 -2.36 13.52
N SER A 326 -4.29 -3.36 12.77
CA SER A 326 -4.35 -4.75 13.25
C SER A 326 -3.51 -5.65 12.34
N VAL A 327 -2.42 -6.24 12.87
CA VAL A 327 -1.55 -7.18 12.16
C VAL A 327 -1.52 -8.50 12.95
N ASN A 328 -2.41 -9.42 12.60
CA ASN A 328 -2.73 -10.56 13.45
C ASN A 328 -2.75 -11.88 12.67
N GLY A 329 -2.27 -12.96 13.29
CA GLY A 329 -2.42 -14.32 12.74
C GLY A 329 -1.60 -14.60 11.46
N ASN A 330 -0.72 -13.69 11.06
CA ASN A 330 0.06 -13.87 9.84
C ASN A 330 1.27 -14.79 10.05
N ASN A 331 1.71 -15.44 8.97
CA ASN A 331 2.94 -16.20 8.92
C ASN A 331 4.00 -15.42 8.13
N PHE A 332 5.05 -14.96 8.79
CA PHE A 332 6.18 -14.27 8.18
C PHE A 332 7.40 -15.19 8.10
N ARG A 333 7.94 -15.38 6.91
CA ARG A 333 9.06 -16.30 6.69
C ARG A 333 10.09 -15.74 5.73
N ALA A 334 11.37 -15.76 6.15
CA ALA A 334 12.51 -15.54 5.27
C ALA A 334 13.25 -16.87 4.99
N ILE A 335 13.60 -17.10 3.71
CA ILE A 335 14.33 -18.30 3.24
C ILE A 335 15.69 -17.84 2.69
N ASN A 336 16.72 -18.66 2.90
CA ASN A 336 18.10 -18.38 2.48
C ASN A 336 18.64 -17.06 3.04
N GLY A 337 18.32 -16.76 4.29
CA GLY A 337 18.73 -15.57 5.01
C GLY A 337 17.75 -15.24 6.14
N SER A 338 17.96 -14.09 6.74
CA SER A 338 17.07 -13.52 7.76
C SER A 338 16.80 -12.06 7.44
N ILE A 339 15.68 -11.54 7.92
CA ILE A 339 15.40 -10.10 7.92
C ILE A 339 15.36 -9.57 9.35
N ASP A 340 15.63 -8.28 9.50
CA ASP A 340 15.73 -7.67 10.82
C ASP A 340 14.36 -7.57 11.50
N ARG A 341 13.32 -7.17 10.74
CA ARG A 341 11.93 -7.04 11.23
C ARG A 341 10.94 -7.04 10.08
N ILE A 342 9.66 -7.25 10.40
CA ILE A 342 8.60 -7.37 9.38
C ILE A 342 8.05 -6.02 8.90
N GLU A 343 8.27 -4.95 9.64
CA GLU A 343 7.74 -3.62 9.37
C GLU A 343 8.84 -2.56 9.38
N ALA A 344 8.64 -1.51 8.58
CA ALA A 344 9.55 -0.37 8.51
C ALA A 344 8.79 0.93 8.25
N VAL A 345 9.42 2.05 8.60
CA VAL A 345 9.02 3.39 8.16
C VAL A 345 10.07 3.87 7.15
N ASP A 346 9.64 4.18 5.92
CA ASP A 346 10.47 4.87 4.94
C ASP A 346 10.44 6.37 5.27
N THR A 347 11.52 6.83 5.89
CA THR A 347 11.68 8.21 6.35
C THR A 347 12.28 9.15 5.29
N SER A 348 12.32 8.73 4.04
CA SER A 348 12.93 9.52 2.95
C SER A 348 12.32 10.92 2.78
N LEU A 349 11.04 11.10 3.11
CA LEU A 349 10.33 12.37 3.04
C LEU A 349 9.92 12.89 4.42
N SER A 350 9.43 12.02 5.30
CA SER A 350 8.97 12.39 6.63
C SER A 350 9.02 11.17 7.55
N ASP A 351 8.91 11.38 8.87
CA ASP A 351 8.80 10.31 9.86
C ASP A 351 7.42 10.35 10.54
N LEU A 352 7.07 9.23 11.20
CA LEU A 352 5.86 9.13 12.00
C LEU A 352 6.05 9.81 13.37
N ASP A 353 5.01 10.45 13.85
CA ASP A 353 4.88 10.91 15.23
C ASP A 353 4.47 9.75 16.13
N ARG A 354 5.44 9.09 16.75
CA ARG A 354 5.22 7.89 17.57
C ARG A 354 4.49 8.16 18.88
N GLU A 355 4.35 9.41 19.29
CA GLU A 355 3.52 9.79 20.45
C GLU A 355 2.01 9.75 20.10
N ARG A 356 1.69 9.61 18.81
CA ARG A 356 0.35 9.56 18.25
C ARG A 356 0.00 8.16 17.72
N PHE A 357 0.37 7.13 18.47
CA PHE A 357 0.01 5.76 18.20
C PHE A 357 -1.17 5.36 19.09
N PHE A 358 -2.24 4.82 18.48
CA PHE A 358 -3.48 4.46 19.15
C PHE A 358 -4.05 3.16 18.60
N GLN A 359 -4.54 2.28 19.48
CA GLN A 359 -5.26 1.06 19.12
C GLN A 359 -4.50 0.19 18.10
N ILE A 360 -3.22 -0.07 18.36
CA ILE A 360 -2.36 -0.87 17.51
C ILE A 360 -2.30 -2.30 18.05
N GLN A 361 -2.49 -3.27 17.18
CA GLN A 361 -2.44 -4.69 17.52
C GLN A 361 -1.48 -5.44 16.63
N PHE A 362 -0.46 -6.06 17.24
CA PHE A 362 0.50 -6.96 16.60
C PHE A 362 0.58 -8.24 17.41
N HIS A 363 -0.28 -9.21 17.16
CA HIS A 363 -0.31 -10.42 17.97
C HIS A 363 -0.65 -11.69 17.15
N GLY A 364 -0.31 -12.86 17.70
CA GLY A 364 -0.62 -14.14 17.07
C GLY A 364 0.12 -14.39 15.76
N ASN A 365 1.10 -13.55 15.39
CA ASN A 365 1.91 -13.75 14.20
C ASN A 365 2.99 -14.81 14.45
N ASN A 366 3.31 -15.58 13.42
CA ASN A 366 4.40 -16.54 13.42
C ASN A 366 5.61 -15.96 12.66
N PHE A 367 6.80 -16.17 13.21
CA PHE A 367 8.04 -15.64 12.67
C PHE A 367 9.04 -16.77 12.42
N ASN A 368 9.61 -16.81 11.22
CA ASN A 368 10.67 -17.73 10.84
C ASN A 368 11.80 -16.95 10.15
N ASN A 369 13.01 -16.98 10.75
CA ASN A 369 14.16 -16.20 10.31
C ASN A 369 13.92 -14.68 10.32
N ILE A 370 13.18 -14.20 11.31
CA ILE A 370 12.97 -12.78 11.62
C ILE A 370 13.68 -12.48 12.94
N THR A 371 14.64 -11.54 12.91
CA THR A 371 15.49 -11.25 14.06
C THR A 371 14.71 -10.57 15.18
N THR A 372 14.01 -9.48 14.88
CA THR A 372 13.16 -8.73 15.80
C THR A 372 11.70 -9.10 15.58
N GLN A 373 11.13 -9.82 16.54
CA GLN A 373 9.73 -10.25 16.49
C GLN A 373 8.86 -9.20 17.16
N SER A 374 8.32 -8.30 16.37
CA SER A 374 7.50 -7.19 16.85
C SER A 374 6.16 -7.67 17.40
N ALA A 375 5.75 -7.10 18.53
CA ALA A 375 4.48 -7.39 19.19
C ALA A 375 3.91 -6.17 19.91
N ASN A 376 2.60 -6.04 19.87
CA ASN A 376 1.84 -5.08 20.67
C ASN A 376 0.47 -5.65 21.02
N PRO A 377 0.16 -5.89 22.30
CA PRO A 377 1.02 -5.66 23.47
C PRO A 377 2.23 -6.60 23.52
N LEU A 378 3.36 -6.08 23.97
CA LEU A 378 4.61 -6.80 24.12
C LEU A 378 4.70 -7.46 25.51
N ARG A 379 4.72 -8.80 25.54
CA ARG A 379 4.89 -9.56 26.78
C ARG A 379 6.36 -9.79 27.07
N LEU A 380 6.80 -9.36 28.26
CA LEU A 380 8.16 -9.49 28.74
C LEU A 380 8.23 -10.21 30.09
N THR A 381 9.37 -10.82 30.36
CA THR A 381 9.72 -11.31 31.69
C THR A 381 11.08 -10.72 32.04
N HIS A 382 11.12 -9.89 33.08
CA HIS A 382 12.34 -9.33 33.61
C HIS A 382 12.79 -10.09 34.84
N HIS A 383 14.10 -10.34 34.96
CA HIS A 383 14.71 -10.98 36.10
C HIS A 383 15.79 -10.06 36.69
N GLN A 384 15.51 -9.45 37.84
CA GLN A 384 16.44 -8.64 38.59
C GLN A 384 17.19 -9.49 39.60
N ASN A 385 18.42 -9.84 39.29
CA ASN A 385 19.25 -10.73 40.14
C ASN A 385 19.85 -10.04 41.35
N SER A 386 20.19 -8.78 41.20
CA SER A 386 20.75 -7.94 42.25
C SER A 386 19.71 -6.95 42.75
N ALA A 387 19.66 -6.74 44.08
CA ALA A 387 18.70 -5.80 44.63
C ALA A 387 19.00 -4.36 44.16
N ALA A 388 17.95 -3.71 43.59
CA ALA A 388 18.00 -2.34 43.11
C ALA A 388 16.65 -1.66 43.33
N THR A 389 16.64 -0.34 43.41
CA THR A 389 15.43 0.49 43.47
C THR A 389 14.86 0.80 42.11
N LEU A 390 15.68 0.73 41.07
CA LEU A 390 15.31 0.98 39.69
C LEU A 390 15.60 -0.28 38.83
N TRP A 391 14.59 -0.79 38.13
CA TRP A 391 14.74 -1.91 37.21
C TRP A 391 14.40 -1.44 35.80
N THR A 392 15.40 -1.34 34.95
CA THR A 392 15.19 -0.97 33.54
C THR A 392 14.70 -2.16 32.75
N ILE A 393 13.60 -1.98 32.07
CA ILE A 393 12.97 -2.97 31.21
C ILE A 393 13.21 -2.59 29.75
N ASP A 394 14.13 -3.28 29.13
CA ASP A 394 14.43 -3.11 27.72
C ASP A 394 13.43 -3.89 26.87
N THR A 395 12.76 -3.22 25.93
CA THR A 395 11.87 -3.85 24.95
C THR A 395 12.63 -4.57 23.84
N ALA A 396 13.95 -4.36 23.77
CA ALA A 396 14.82 -4.84 22.67
C ALA A 396 14.28 -4.42 21.30
N GLN A 397 13.73 -3.22 21.20
CA GLN A 397 13.11 -2.65 19.99
C GLN A 397 11.98 -3.50 19.39
N ARG A 398 11.32 -4.33 20.21
CA ARG A 398 10.27 -5.23 19.77
C ARG A 398 8.88 -4.58 19.69
N LEU A 399 8.76 -3.30 20.03
CA LEU A 399 7.55 -2.54 19.72
C LEU A 399 7.48 -2.23 18.23
N PRO A 400 6.30 -2.38 17.57
CA PRO A 400 6.16 -2.17 16.11
C PRO A 400 6.64 -0.80 15.66
N PHE A 401 7.24 -0.73 14.47
CA PHE A 401 7.78 0.49 13.85
C PHE A 401 8.78 1.24 14.71
N GLN A 402 9.54 0.53 15.56
CA GLN A 402 10.50 1.13 16.52
C GLN A 402 9.80 2.20 17.38
N ALA A 403 8.59 1.88 17.82
CA ALA A 403 7.76 2.80 18.58
C ALA A 403 8.24 2.98 20.01
N GLN A 404 7.75 4.02 20.65
CA GLN A 404 7.99 4.32 22.06
C GLN A 404 7.13 3.43 22.97
N CYS A 405 7.55 3.25 24.20
CA CYS A 405 6.78 2.57 25.24
C CYS A 405 5.79 3.57 25.86
N LEU A 406 4.54 3.57 25.37
CA LEU A 406 3.55 4.59 25.76
C LEU A 406 2.62 4.16 26.88
N ASP A 407 2.44 2.85 27.09
CA ASP A 407 1.53 2.32 28.12
C ASP A 407 2.00 0.95 28.64
N ALA A 408 1.41 0.52 29.76
CA ALA A 408 1.66 -0.76 30.41
C ALA A 408 0.36 -1.35 30.98
N ASP A 409 -0.13 -2.42 30.35
CA ASP A 409 -1.37 -3.11 30.75
C ASP A 409 -1.24 -3.91 32.03
N THR A 410 -0.05 -4.51 32.28
CA THR A 410 0.10 -5.53 33.31
C THR A 410 1.50 -5.50 33.95
N LEU A 411 1.51 -5.65 35.27
CA LEU A 411 2.71 -5.90 36.07
C LEU A 411 2.40 -7.01 37.08
N ILE A 412 3.05 -8.16 36.95
CA ILE A 412 2.80 -9.31 37.80
C ILE A 412 4.12 -9.84 38.38
N ALA A 413 4.20 -10.01 39.70
CA ALA A 413 5.33 -10.70 40.32
C ALA A 413 5.27 -12.21 39.99
N LYS A 414 6.28 -12.72 39.30
CA LYS A 414 6.44 -14.16 38.95
C LYS A 414 7.31 -14.92 39.93
N SER A 415 7.89 -14.24 40.91
CA SER A 415 8.57 -14.81 42.07
C SER A 415 8.38 -13.93 43.30
N PRO A 416 8.68 -14.38 44.51
CA PRO A 416 8.75 -13.48 45.66
C PRO A 416 9.70 -12.31 45.35
N ILE A 417 9.26 -11.11 45.67
CA ILE A 417 10.13 -9.93 45.65
C ILE A 417 10.86 -9.89 47.00
N LEU A 418 12.20 -9.84 46.96
CA LEU A 418 13.05 -10.00 48.12
C LEU A 418 13.92 -8.75 48.35
N THR A 419 14.07 -8.37 49.60
CA THR A 419 15.04 -7.37 50.02
C THR A 419 16.50 -7.94 49.90
N PRO A 420 17.54 -7.13 50.04
CA PRO A 420 18.92 -7.63 50.06
C PRO A 420 19.18 -8.71 51.12
N SER A 421 18.49 -8.64 52.26
CA SER A 421 18.57 -9.63 53.33
C SER A 421 17.80 -10.92 53.07
N GLY A 422 17.05 -11.01 51.93
CA GLY A 422 16.25 -12.17 51.59
C GLY A 422 14.82 -12.18 52.18
N ALA A 423 14.41 -11.14 52.89
CA ALA A 423 13.05 -11.01 53.39
C ALA A 423 12.07 -10.69 52.23
N ARG A 424 10.85 -11.26 52.30
CA ARG A 424 9.80 -10.98 51.32
C ARG A 424 9.30 -9.54 51.46
N ARG A 425 9.08 -8.89 50.30
CA ARG A 425 8.54 -7.55 50.24
C ARG A 425 7.18 -7.55 49.51
N HIS A 426 6.20 -6.91 50.13
CA HIS A 426 4.84 -6.72 49.60
C HIS A 426 4.61 -5.22 49.34
N ALA A 427 5.32 -4.66 48.37
CA ALA A 427 5.14 -3.26 47.95
C ALA A 427 4.76 -3.22 46.50
N LEU A 428 3.99 -2.21 46.10
CA LEU A 428 3.71 -1.92 44.71
C LEU A 428 4.76 -0.92 44.18
N PRO A 429 5.48 -1.21 43.10
CA PRO A 429 6.27 -0.23 42.40
C PRO A 429 5.39 0.67 41.53
N TYR A 430 5.93 1.76 41.00
CA TYR A 430 5.34 2.46 39.89
C TYR A 430 6.18 2.28 38.63
N ILE A 431 5.57 2.55 37.47
CA ILE A 431 6.20 2.39 36.15
C ILE A 431 6.43 3.78 35.58
N GLU A 432 7.67 4.06 35.18
CA GLU A 432 8.01 5.19 34.33
C GLU A 432 8.08 4.68 32.89
N LEU A 433 7.25 5.26 32.02
CA LEU A 433 7.20 4.96 30.60
C LEU A 433 8.12 5.88 29.81
N GLN A 434 8.33 5.58 28.54
CA GLN A 434 9.21 6.35 27.64
C GLN A 434 10.62 6.56 28.24
N TYR A 435 11.14 5.52 28.90
CA TYR A 435 12.45 5.54 29.51
C TYR A 435 13.55 5.24 28.48
N GLY A 436 14.79 5.74 28.76
CA GLY A 436 15.91 5.62 27.83
C GLY A 436 15.91 6.69 26.73
N SER A 437 17.00 6.74 25.94
CA SER A 437 17.20 7.75 24.88
C SER A 437 16.15 7.67 23.79
N ASP A 438 15.75 6.44 23.44
CA ASP A 438 14.82 6.17 22.33
C ASP A 438 13.37 6.09 22.81
N LYS A 439 13.14 6.29 24.14
CA LYS A 439 11.82 6.23 24.78
C LYS A 439 11.10 4.87 24.59
N ASP A 440 11.81 3.83 24.25
CA ASP A 440 11.28 2.48 23.98
C ASP A 440 11.34 1.56 25.20
N GLN A 441 11.86 2.03 26.34
CA GLN A 441 12.02 1.30 27.59
C GLN A 441 10.97 1.71 28.62
N ALA A 442 10.83 0.89 29.66
CA ALA A 442 10.12 1.24 30.88
C ALA A 442 11.05 1.07 32.09
N ALA A 443 10.86 1.88 33.12
CA ALA A 443 11.55 1.69 34.39
C ALA A 443 10.54 1.34 35.50
N ILE A 444 10.86 0.33 36.28
CA ILE A 444 10.10 -0.07 37.48
C ILE A 444 10.80 0.50 38.71
N VAL A 445 10.12 1.38 39.40
CA VAL A 445 10.68 2.11 40.56
C VAL A 445 10.11 1.56 41.86
N TRP A 446 11.00 1.09 42.70
CA TRP A 446 10.68 0.52 44.00
C TRP A 446 11.02 1.48 45.15
N PRO A 447 10.28 1.45 46.26
CA PRO A 447 10.57 2.32 47.43
C PRO A 447 11.86 1.95 48.14
N GLU A 448 12.39 0.75 47.91
CA GLU A 448 13.67 0.28 48.44
C GLU A 448 14.32 -0.72 47.49
N ALA A 449 15.58 -1.05 47.71
CA ALA A 449 16.30 -2.01 46.88
C ALA A 449 15.70 -3.42 47.04
N VAL A 450 15.26 -4.00 45.96
CA VAL A 450 14.68 -5.36 45.90
C VAL A 450 15.18 -6.12 44.68
N LYS A 451 15.02 -7.45 44.71
CA LYS A 451 15.30 -8.38 43.59
C LYS A 451 14.14 -9.36 43.41
N GLY A 452 14.02 -9.90 42.20
CA GLY A 452 12.94 -10.85 41.89
C GLY A 452 12.66 -10.95 40.42
N LYS A 453 11.49 -11.49 40.06
CA LYS A 453 11.06 -11.72 38.68
C LYS A 453 9.68 -11.11 38.46
N LEU A 454 9.56 -10.29 37.40
CA LEU A 454 8.30 -9.69 36.98
C LEU A 454 7.91 -10.17 35.58
N GLY A 455 6.61 -10.28 35.36
CA GLY A 455 6.01 -10.32 34.05
C GLY A 455 5.34 -8.98 33.76
N LEU A 456 5.56 -8.47 32.55
CA LEU A 456 5.03 -7.19 32.11
C LEU A 456 4.33 -7.34 30.77
N GLN A 457 3.41 -6.43 30.52
CA GLN A 457 2.80 -6.25 29.21
C GLN A 457 2.86 -4.75 28.88
N LEU A 458 3.75 -4.41 27.95
CA LEU A 458 4.02 -3.04 27.52
C LEU A 458 3.36 -2.78 26.17
N ARG A 459 3.02 -1.51 25.89
CA ARG A 459 2.35 -1.08 24.67
C ARG A 459 3.05 0.11 24.03
N CYS A 460 2.97 0.15 22.69
CA CYS A 460 3.41 1.30 21.89
C CYS A 460 2.28 2.29 21.56
N ASP A 461 1.09 2.08 22.10
CA ASP A 461 -0.11 2.87 21.83
C ASP A 461 -0.86 3.16 23.14
N ARG A 462 -1.82 4.04 23.03
CA ARG A 462 -2.70 4.46 24.15
C ARG A 462 -4.12 4.01 23.90
#